data_3e7355f39ee4db221b6d86cd35fcf5e9
#
_entry.id   3e7355f39ee4db221b6d86cd35fcf5e9
#
_cell.length_a   1.000
_cell.length_b   1.000
_cell.length_c   1.000
_cell.angle_alpha   90.00
_cell.angle_beta   90.00
_cell.angle_gamma   90.00
#
_symmetry.space_group_name_H-M   'P 1'
#
loop_
_entity.id
_entity.type
_entity.pdbx_description
1 polymer ?
#
loop_
_entity_poly.entity_id
_entity_poly.type
_entity_poly.pdbx_seq_one_letter_code
_entity_poly.pdbx_strand_id
1 'polypeptide(L)'
;MSGRLRAAAAGATAATVWALQEPLDQRIFRCGYSDVAVLGKAVTRGPHWRTAGFVIHALNGAVFGLSHYEVRRVVPVSSRKLALTMALVEHVALYPLCYLIDRYHPARGEPGIPPLINRRAFVQATWRHALFGTVLGGLS
;
A
#
# COMPACT_ATOMS: atom_id res chain seq x y z
N MET A 1 13.36 20.69 -8.59
CA MET A 1 12.39 19.97 -7.75
C MET A 1 13.03 19.69 -6.40
N SER A 2 12.36 20.06 -5.29
CA SER A 2 12.92 19.85 -3.94
C SER A 2 13.06 18.35 -3.62
N GLY A 3 13.97 18.01 -2.69
CA GLY A 3 14.17 16.61 -2.25
C GLY A 3 12.88 15.97 -1.73
N ARG A 4 12.06 16.75 -0.99
CA ARG A 4 10.75 16.31 -0.51
C ARG A 4 9.77 15.99 -1.65
N LEU A 5 9.71 16.83 -2.67
CA LEU A 5 8.82 16.59 -3.81
C LEU A 5 9.21 15.34 -4.60
N ARG A 6 10.54 15.11 -4.77
CA ARG A 6 11.04 13.85 -5.37
C ARG A 6 10.66 12.64 -4.54
N ALA A 7 10.79 12.72 -3.23
CA ALA A 7 10.43 11.63 -2.33
C ALA A 7 8.93 11.33 -2.35
N ALA A 8 8.09 12.35 -2.35
CA ALA A 8 6.64 12.18 -2.51
C ALA A 8 6.29 11.52 -3.86
N ALA A 9 6.90 12.00 -4.95
CA ALA A 9 6.71 11.41 -6.28
C ALA A 9 7.18 9.94 -6.34
N ALA A 10 8.32 9.61 -5.74
CA ALA A 10 8.83 8.24 -5.66
C ALA A 10 7.86 7.32 -4.89
N GLY A 11 7.31 7.79 -3.77
CA GLY A 11 6.31 7.04 -3.00
C GLY A 11 5.00 6.85 -3.76
N ALA A 12 4.49 7.89 -4.43
CA ALA A 12 3.30 7.78 -5.28
C ALA A 12 3.52 6.80 -6.45
N THR A 13 4.71 6.82 -7.05
CA THR A 13 5.09 5.86 -8.11
C THR A 13 5.12 4.43 -7.59
N ALA A 14 5.72 4.20 -6.42
CA ALA A 14 5.76 2.87 -5.80
C ALA A 14 4.35 2.34 -5.50
N ALA A 15 3.45 3.19 -4.98
CA ALA A 15 2.05 2.85 -4.77
C ALA A 15 1.31 2.58 -6.08
N THR A 16 1.61 3.32 -7.13
CA THR A 16 1.05 3.06 -8.47
C THR A 16 1.48 1.71 -9.01
N VAL A 17 2.76 1.33 -8.88
CA VAL A 17 3.26 0.00 -9.26
C VAL A 17 2.54 -1.10 -8.49
N TRP A 18 2.36 -0.90 -7.17
CA TRP A 18 1.55 -1.80 -6.33
C TRP A 18 0.14 -1.98 -6.91
N ALA A 19 -0.59 -0.88 -7.15
CA ALA A 19 -1.97 -0.94 -7.64
C ALA A 19 -2.08 -1.63 -9.02
N LEU A 20 -1.14 -1.37 -9.92
CA LEU A 20 -1.14 -1.93 -11.27
C LEU A 20 -0.87 -3.44 -11.28
N GLN A 21 -0.10 -3.97 -10.32
CA GLN A 21 0.20 -5.39 -10.26
C GLN A 21 -0.83 -6.21 -9.47
N GLU A 22 -1.81 -5.57 -8.78
CA GLU A 22 -2.85 -6.28 -8.01
C GLU A 22 -3.52 -7.44 -8.78
N PRO A 23 -3.90 -7.30 -10.08
CA PRO A 23 -4.52 -8.42 -10.79
C PRO A 23 -3.61 -9.65 -10.92
N LEU A 24 -2.29 -9.44 -10.94
CA LEU A 24 -1.32 -10.52 -10.99
C LEU A 24 -1.20 -11.23 -9.65
N ASP A 25 -1.01 -10.49 -8.56
CA ASP A 25 -0.83 -11.07 -7.24
C ASP A 25 -2.11 -11.74 -6.73
N GLN A 26 -3.29 -11.20 -7.06
CA GLN A 26 -4.57 -11.83 -6.76
C GLN A 26 -4.66 -13.26 -7.33
N ARG A 27 -4.14 -13.48 -8.53
CA ARG A 27 -4.07 -14.81 -9.14
C ARG A 27 -3.05 -15.71 -8.45
N ILE A 28 -1.86 -15.18 -8.17
CA ILE A 28 -0.76 -15.94 -7.54
C ILE A 28 -1.14 -16.39 -6.13
N PHE A 29 -1.62 -15.49 -5.30
CA PHE A 29 -1.97 -15.78 -3.91
C PHE A 29 -3.40 -16.34 -3.75
N ARG A 30 -4.19 -16.38 -4.84
CA ARG A 30 -5.61 -16.81 -4.82
C ARG A 30 -6.40 -16.05 -3.76
N CYS A 31 -6.20 -14.76 -3.68
CA CYS A 31 -6.88 -13.86 -2.77
C CYS A 31 -7.28 -12.59 -3.52
N GLY A 32 -8.58 -12.34 -3.65
CA GLY A 32 -9.13 -11.22 -4.43
C GLY A 32 -9.05 -9.86 -3.73
N TYR A 33 -8.20 -9.71 -2.72
CA TYR A 33 -8.02 -8.45 -2.01
C TYR A 33 -7.44 -7.35 -2.91
N SER A 34 -8.00 -6.14 -2.82
CA SER A 34 -7.55 -4.96 -3.53
C SER A 34 -7.52 -3.74 -2.61
N ASP A 35 -6.37 -3.11 -2.44
CA ASP A 35 -6.24 -1.86 -1.68
C ASP A 35 -7.03 -0.71 -2.32
N VAL A 36 -7.04 -0.67 -3.65
CA VAL A 36 -7.85 0.30 -4.40
C VAL A 36 -9.35 0.14 -4.10
N ALA A 37 -9.83 -1.10 -4.00
CA ALA A 37 -11.23 -1.35 -3.66
C ALA A 37 -11.52 -1.00 -2.19
N VAL A 38 -10.64 -1.38 -1.26
CA VAL A 38 -10.79 -1.03 0.16
C VAL A 38 -10.86 0.47 0.34
N LEU A 39 -9.91 1.21 -0.19
CA LEU A 39 -9.86 2.67 -0.02
C LEU A 39 -11.02 3.38 -0.76
N GLY A 40 -11.27 2.99 -2.00
CA GLY A 40 -12.28 3.65 -2.83
C GLY A 40 -13.69 3.42 -2.34
N LYS A 41 -14.04 2.16 -2.01
CA LYS A 41 -15.37 1.81 -1.53
C LYS A 41 -15.63 2.22 -0.09
N ALA A 42 -14.59 2.61 0.66
CA ALA A 42 -14.75 3.22 1.97
C ALA A 42 -15.32 4.65 1.86
N VAL A 43 -14.97 5.39 0.80
CA VAL A 43 -15.36 6.80 0.63
C VAL A 43 -16.51 7.00 -0.35
N THR A 44 -16.69 6.11 -1.33
CA THR A 44 -17.82 6.18 -2.27
C THR A 44 -18.23 4.80 -2.77
N ARG A 45 -19.55 4.59 -2.87
CA ARG A 45 -20.16 3.39 -3.46
C ARG A 45 -20.58 3.62 -4.92
N GLY A 46 -20.40 4.83 -5.43
CA GLY A 46 -20.72 5.21 -6.80
C GLY A 46 -19.70 4.70 -7.84
N PRO A 47 -19.90 5.03 -9.13
CA PRO A 47 -19.09 4.49 -10.23
C PRO A 47 -17.61 4.89 -10.17
N HIS A 48 -17.27 5.93 -9.43
CA HIS A 48 -15.92 6.49 -9.35
C HIS A 48 -15.05 5.91 -8.20
N TRP A 49 -15.50 4.85 -7.53
CA TRP A 49 -14.74 4.27 -6.41
C TRP A 49 -13.31 3.85 -6.79
N ARG A 50 -13.10 3.37 -8.03
CA ARG A 50 -11.76 2.99 -8.50
C ARG A 50 -10.82 4.19 -8.57
N THR A 51 -11.29 5.29 -9.15
CA THR A 51 -10.51 6.54 -9.22
C THR A 51 -10.21 7.08 -7.82
N ALA A 52 -11.22 7.13 -6.95
CA ALA A 52 -11.04 7.55 -5.57
C ALA A 52 -10.02 6.68 -4.83
N GLY A 53 -10.15 5.36 -4.93
CA GLY A 53 -9.24 4.42 -4.30
C GLY A 53 -7.81 4.54 -4.80
N PHE A 54 -7.62 4.66 -6.12
CA PHE A 54 -6.31 4.86 -6.72
C PHE A 54 -5.65 6.17 -6.25
N VAL A 55 -6.38 7.27 -6.25
CA VAL A 55 -5.88 8.57 -5.79
C VAL A 55 -5.47 8.50 -4.32
N ILE A 56 -6.32 7.95 -3.46
CA ILE A 56 -6.01 7.81 -2.03
C ILE A 56 -4.78 6.91 -1.84
N HIS A 57 -4.70 5.79 -2.56
CA HIS A 57 -3.56 4.89 -2.49
C HIS A 57 -2.24 5.57 -2.93
N ALA A 58 -2.27 6.34 -4.02
CA ALA A 58 -1.11 7.11 -4.48
C ALA A 58 -0.71 8.21 -3.48
N LEU A 59 -1.68 8.90 -2.86
CA LEU A 59 -1.42 9.88 -1.81
C LEU A 59 -0.82 9.24 -0.55
N ASN A 60 -1.30 8.08 -0.12
CA ASN A 60 -0.69 7.32 0.97
C ASN A 60 0.77 6.98 0.65
N GLY A 61 1.03 6.54 -0.57
CA GLY A 61 2.40 6.30 -1.04
C GLY A 61 3.26 7.56 -1.01
N ALA A 62 2.73 8.72 -1.43
CA ALA A 62 3.44 9.99 -1.38
C ALA A 62 3.81 10.39 0.07
N VAL A 63 2.87 10.23 1.01
CA VAL A 63 3.12 10.48 2.44
C VAL A 63 4.18 9.52 2.98
N PHE A 64 4.12 8.24 2.62
CA PHE A 64 5.16 7.28 3.01
C PHE A 64 6.54 7.66 2.45
N GLY A 65 6.60 8.09 1.18
CA GLY A 65 7.83 8.57 0.56
C GLY A 65 8.44 9.77 1.29
N LEU A 66 7.59 10.71 1.74
CA LEU A 66 8.02 11.83 2.59
C LEU A 66 8.56 11.35 3.94
N SER A 67 7.86 10.43 4.59
CA SER A 67 8.28 9.84 5.86
C SER A 67 9.64 9.13 5.72
N HIS A 68 9.82 8.35 4.65
CA HIS A 68 11.09 7.71 4.31
C HIS A 68 12.21 8.76 4.14
N TYR A 69 11.94 9.86 3.44
CA TYR A 69 12.91 10.93 3.24
C TYR A 69 13.36 11.55 4.57
N GLU A 70 12.43 11.83 5.48
CA GLU A 70 12.78 12.43 6.78
C GLU A 70 13.53 11.43 7.68
N VAL A 71 13.11 10.18 7.74
CA VAL A 71 13.81 9.14 8.52
C VAL A 71 15.23 8.91 7.99
N ARG A 72 15.41 8.90 6.67
CA ARG A 72 16.72 8.73 6.05
C ARG A 72 17.75 9.79 6.44
N ARG A 73 17.31 10.98 6.83
CA ARG A 73 18.19 12.08 7.28
C ARG A 73 18.83 11.82 8.65
N VAL A 74 18.25 10.94 9.43
CA VAL A 74 18.68 10.66 10.81
C VAL A 74 19.17 9.23 11.00
N VAL A 75 18.82 8.31 10.10
CA VAL A 75 19.20 6.90 10.18
C VAL A 75 20.29 6.60 9.14
N PRO A 76 21.50 6.20 9.55
CA PRO A 76 22.64 5.96 8.65
C PRO A 76 22.56 4.58 7.98
N VAL A 77 21.50 4.31 7.24
CA VAL A 77 21.26 3.07 6.47
C VAL A 77 21.04 3.41 5.00
N SER A 78 21.35 2.48 4.10
CA SER A 78 21.07 2.69 2.69
C SER A 78 19.57 2.87 2.43
N SER A 79 19.21 3.75 1.47
CA SER A 79 17.83 4.04 1.09
C SER A 79 17.00 2.79 0.84
N ARG A 80 17.55 1.81 0.11
CA ARG A 80 16.87 0.54 -0.21
C ARG A 80 16.52 -0.28 1.03
N LYS A 81 17.50 -0.46 1.94
CA LYS A 81 17.27 -1.20 3.19
C LYS A 81 16.24 -0.49 4.05
N LEU A 82 16.36 0.83 4.19
CA LEU A 82 15.44 1.61 4.99
C LEU A 82 14.00 1.54 4.45
N ALA A 83 13.81 1.78 3.15
CA ALA A 83 12.48 1.75 2.53
C ALA A 83 11.81 0.38 2.68
N LEU A 84 12.54 -0.70 2.42
CA LEU A 84 12.04 -2.07 2.58
C LEU A 84 11.68 -2.37 4.05
N THR A 85 12.58 -2.01 4.98
CA THR A 85 12.32 -2.24 6.42
C THR A 85 11.10 -1.45 6.89
N MET A 86 11.00 -0.16 6.54
CA MET A 86 9.85 0.67 6.92
C MET A 86 8.53 0.10 6.37
N ALA A 87 8.50 -0.32 5.11
CA ALA A 87 7.30 -0.89 4.50
C ALA A 87 6.88 -2.21 5.19
N LEU A 88 7.82 -3.10 5.50
CA LEU A 88 7.50 -4.35 6.18
C LEU A 88 7.12 -4.15 7.65
N VAL A 89 7.75 -3.19 8.35
CA VAL A 89 7.37 -2.83 9.72
C VAL A 89 5.96 -2.23 9.75
N GLU A 90 5.64 -1.31 8.83
CA GLU A 90 4.29 -0.77 8.70
C GLU A 90 3.27 -1.89 8.48
N HIS A 91 3.53 -2.80 7.54
CA HIS A 91 2.66 -3.93 7.26
C HIS A 91 2.35 -4.74 8.52
N VAL A 92 3.38 -5.19 9.23
CA VAL A 92 3.20 -6.02 10.43
C VAL A 92 2.50 -5.24 11.55
N ALA A 93 2.86 -3.96 11.74
CA ALA A 93 2.29 -3.12 12.79
C ALA A 93 0.81 -2.80 12.54
N LEU A 94 0.42 -2.56 11.28
CA LEU A 94 -0.94 -2.16 10.93
C LEU A 94 -1.84 -3.34 10.55
N TYR A 95 -1.29 -4.53 10.29
CA TYR A 95 -2.09 -5.70 9.89
C TYR A 95 -3.23 -6.04 10.86
N PRO A 96 -3.09 -5.95 12.19
CA PRO A 96 -4.21 -6.16 13.10
C PRO A 96 -5.41 -5.25 12.86
N LEU A 97 -5.21 -4.06 12.27
CA LEU A 97 -6.29 -3.14 11.92
C LEU A 97 -7.17 -3.66 10.77
N CYS A 98 -6.71 -4.65 10.00
CA CYS A 98 -7.54 -5.35 9.02
C CYS A 98 -8.79 -5.98 9.65
N TYR A 99 -8.76 -6.29 10.96
CA TYR A 99 -9.94 -6.71 11.70
C TYR A 99 -11.07 -5.67 11.66
N LEU A 100 -10.73 -4.39 11.70
CA LEU A 100 -11.72 -3.31 11.61
C LEU A 100 -12.33 -3.25 10.21
N ILE A 101 -11.55 -3.53 9.17
CA ILE A 101 -12.05 -3.63 7.79
C ILE A 101 -13.00 -4.81 7.69
N ASP A 102 -12.60 -5.99 8.14
CA ASP A 102 -13.42 -7.20 8.09
C ASP A 102 -14.75 -7.02 8.83
N ARG A 103 -14.78 -6.20 9.88
CA ARG A 103 -15.97 -5.99 10.71
C ARG A 103 -16.85 -4.82 10.28
N TYR A 104 -16.25 -3.72 9.88
CA TYR A 104 -16.97 -2.43 9.75
C TYR A 104 -16.94 -1.84 8.34
N HIS A 105 -16.14 -2.38 7.40
CA HIS A 105 -16.06 -1.80 6.07
C HIS A 105 -17.43 -1.86 5.36
N PRO A 106 -17.92 -0.74 4.77
CA PRO A 106 -19.27 -0.68 4.19
C PRO A 106 -19.46 -1.64 3.00
N ALA A 107 -18.37 -2.04 2.33
CA ALA A 107 -18.40 -2.95 1.19
C ALA A 107 -17.72 -4.31 1.50
N ARG A 108 -17.63 -4.71 2.77
CA ARG A 108 -17.04 -6.00 3.13
C ARG A 108 -17.77 -7.16 2.44
N GLY A 109 -17.02 -8.14 1.97
CA GLY A 109 -17.54 -9.28 1.24
C GLY A 109 -17.82 -9.04 -0.25
N GLU A 110 -17.74 -7.80 -0.72
CA GLU A 110 -17.82 -7.50 -2.14
C GLU A 110 -16.51 -7.85 -2.88
N PRO A 111 -16.54 -7.95 -4.22
CA PRO A 111 -15.35 -8.13 -5.01
C PRO A 111 -14.26 -7.08 -4.68
N GLY A 112 -13.06 -7.55 -4.37
CA GLY A 112 -11.94 -6.73 -3.94
C GLY A 112 -11.80 -6.55 -2.43
N ILE A 113 -12.80 -6.98 -1.63
CA ILE A 113 -12.79 -6.85 -0.16
C ILE A 113 -13.23 -8.18 0.49
N PRO A 114 -12.47 -9.26 0.29
CA PRO A 114 -12.66 -10.51 1.03
C PRO A 114 -12.24 -10.33 2.48
N PRO A 115 -12.51 -11.28 3.38
CA PRO A 115 -11.92 -11.28 4.71
C PRO A 115 -10.40 -11.16 4.65
N LEU A 116 -9.81 -10.23 5.41
CA LEU A 116 -8.38 -9.90 5.35
C LEU A 116 -7.57 -10.59 6.45
N ILE A 117 -8.19 -10.97 7.56
CA ILE A 117 -7.50 -11.69 8.65
C ILE A 117 -7.40 -13.18 8.30
N ASN A 118 -6.50 -13.48 7.37
CA ASN A 118 -6.15 -14.86 7.00
C ASN A 118 -4.75 -14.92 6.37
N ARG A 119 -4.17 -16.14 6.31
CA ARG A 119 -2.80 -16.35 5.83
C ARG A 119 -2.58 -15.86 4.39
N ARG A 120 -3.55 -16.06 3.47
CA ARG A 120 -3.39 -15.68 2.06
C ARG A 120 -3.32 -14.17 1.91
N ALA A 121 -4.25 -13.45 2.55
CA ALA A 121 -4.24 -11.98 2.55
C ALA A 121 -2.99 -11.43 3.23
N PHE A 122 -2.53 -12.03 4.33
CA PHE A 122 -1.29 -11.61 4.99
C PHE A 122 -0.07 -11.74 4.07
N VAL A 123 0.12 -12.90 3.42
CA VAL A 123 1.26 -13.13 2.52
C VAL A 123 1.18 -12.24 1.29
N GLN A 124 -0.01 -12.03 0.73
CA GLN A 124 -0.23 -11.11 -0.38
C GLN A 124 0.12 -9.67 0.02
N ALA A 125 -0.32 -9.20 1.18
CA ALA A 125 0.04 -7.89 1.70
C ALA A 125 1.54 -7.76 1.98
N THR A 126 2.19 -8.81 2.50
CA THR A 126 3.65 -8.84 2.68
C THR A 126 4.37 -8.65 1.34
N TRP A 127 3.96 -9.36 0.31
CA TRP A 127 4.49 -9.19 -1.04
C TRP A 127 4.37 -7.75 -1.53
N ARG A 128 3.18 -7.15 -1.37
CA ARG A 128 2.91 -5.79 -1.82
C ARG A 128 3.77 -4.75 -1.11
N HIS A 129 3.94 -4.88 0.20
CA HIS A 129 4.81 -4.00 0.98
C HIS A 129 6.29 -4.19 0.62
N ALA A 130 6.73 -5.43 0.35
CA ALA A 130 8.08 -5.70 -0.14
C ALA A 130 8.33 -5.08 -1.52
N LEU A 131 7.37 -5.20 -2.45
CA LEU A 131 7.42 -4.56 -3.76
C LEU A 131 7.48 -3.04 -3.63
N PHE A 132 6.58 -2.45 -2.83
CA PHE A 132 6.55 -1.02 -2.58
C PHE A 132 7.89 -0.50 -2.02
N GLY A 133 8.40 -1.13 -0.97
CA GLY A 133 9.68 -0.75 -0.36
C GLY A 133 10.87 -0.87 -1.32
N THR A 134 10.86 -1.89 -2.17
CA THR A 134 11.90 -2.11 -3.20
C THR A 134 11.87 -1.00 -4.25
N VAL A 135 10.69 -0.68 -4.78
CA VAL A 135 10.51 0.37 -5.79
C VAL A 135 10.86 1.73 -5.20
N LEU A 136 10.31 2.08 -4.03
CA LEU A 136 10.60 3.33 -3.34
C LEU A 136 12.11 3.49 -3.10
N GLY A 137 12.76 2.46 -2.54
CA GLY A 137 14.19 2.50 -2.24
C GLY A 137 15.08 2.57 -3.47
N GLY A 138 14.60 2.12 -4.63
CA GLY A 138 15.28 2.24 -5.91
C GLY A 138 15.17 3.63 -6.54
N LEU A 139 14.10 4.37 -6.23
CA LEU A 139 13.80 5.71 -6.76
C LEU A 139 14.29 6.85 -5.84
N SER A 140 14.77 6.54 -4.64
CA SER A 140 15.07 7.51 -3.57
C SER A 140 16.56 7.76 -3.35
#